data_f98262a4feb21a1c14231a1b6ba0b0fe
#
_entry.id   f98262a4feb21a1c14231a1b6ba0b0fe
#
_cell.length_a   1.000
_cell.length_b   1.000
_cell.length_c   1.000
_cell.angle_alpha   90.00
_cell.angle_beta   90.00
_cell.angle_gamma   90.00
#
_symmetry.space_group_name_H-M   'P 1'
#
loop_
_entity.id
_entity.type
_entity.pdbx_description
1 polymer ?
#
loop_
_entity_poly.entity_id
_entity_poly.type
_entity_poly.pdbx_seq_one_letter_code
_entity_poly.pdbx_strand_id
1 'polypeptide(L)'
;MRLNTLIGRVERVQRDMLLIVRGACEREERAIVELNRLQLQRGLNAEGELMNGGEYSDKYAAFRRRKGLPTDHVYLLLSGDLQDGMRVEFGETGFSLVSSDWKQWMVDYTRETGSWPPGNKPHYGPVFGLDETSRGMLVWRIRERVSEGIRNRLLQGR
;
A
#
# COMPACT_ATOMS: atom_id res chain seq x y z
N MET A 1 13.65 -29.47 -28.25
CA MET A 1 12.48 -28.55 -28.45
C MET A 1 12.64 -27.87 -29.82
N ARG A 2 11.61 -27.86 -30.67
CA ARG A 2 11.70 -27.23 -32.02
C ARG A 2 11.70 -25.69 -31.83
N LEU A 3 12.52 -24.97 -32.61
CA LEU A 3 12.64 -23.50 -32.55
C LEU A 3 11.29 -22.78 -32.66
N ASN A 4 10.45 -23.20 -33.61
CA ASN A 4 9.11 -22.64 -33.83
C ASN A 4 8.21 -22.78 -32.56
N THR A 5 8.35 -23.86 -31.80
CA THR A 5 7.60 -24.06 -30.54
C THR A 5 8.06 -23.05 -29.48
N LEU A 6 9.35 -22.75 -29.42
CA LEU A 6 9.90 -21.77 -28.50
C LEU A 6 9.42 -20.35 -28.87
N ILE A 7 9.49 -19.99 -30.14
CA ILE A 7 9.02 -18.68 -30.64
C ILE A 7 7.56 -18.47 -30.25
N GLY A 8 6.67 -19.43 -30.56
CA GLY A 8 5.25 -19.31 -30.22
C GLY A 8 4.96 -19.21 -28.70
N ARG A 9 5.85 -19.77 -27.85
CA ARG A 9 5.74 -19.61 -26.38
C ARG A 9 6.15 -18.21 -25.95
N VAL A 10 7.22 -17.65 -26.49
CA VAL A 10 7.69 -16.30 -26.21
C VAL A 10 6.64 -15.26 -26.61
N GLU A 11 6.06 -15.39 -27.82
CA GLU A 11 4.98 -14.51 -28.29
C GLU A 11 3.74 -14.58 -27.39
N ARG A 12 3.40 -15.74 -26.85
CA ARG A 12 2.33 -15.89 -25.87
C ARG A 12 2.62 -15.16 -24.58
N VAL A 13 3.84 -15.31 -24.03
CA VAL A 13 4.26 -14.60 -22.83
C VAL A 13 4.19 -13.08 -23.04
N GLN A 14 4.64 -12.58 -24.19
CA GLN A 14 4.56 -11.14 -24.52
C GLN A 14 3.12 -10.62 -24.51
N ARG A 15 2.20 -11.35 -25.14
CA ARG A 15 0.76 -10.98 -25.15
C ARG A 15 0.16 -10.97 -23.75
N ASP A 16 0.55 -11.93 -22.91
CA ASP A 16 -0.02 -12.12 -21.59
C ASP A 16 0.70 -11.35 -20.48
N MET A 17 1.73 -10.57 -20.82
CA MET A 17 2.60 -9.90 -19.83
C MET A 17 1.81 -9.05 -18.82
N LEU A 18 0.86 -8.24 -19.31
CA LEU A 18 0.03 -7.40 -18.43
C LEU A 18 -0.80 -8.23 -17.46
N LEU A 19 -1.36 -9.37 -17.91
CA LEU A 19 -2.11 -10.28 -17.05
C LEU A 19 -1.21 -10.96 -16.02
N ILE A 20 0.02 -11.30 -16.39
CA ILE A 20 1.02 -11.89 -15.47
C ILE A 20 1.38 -10.87 -14.38
N VAL A 21 1.67 -9.62 -14.76
CA VAL A 21 2.01 -8.54 -13.81
C VAL A 21 0.83 -8.24 -12.90
N ARG A 22 -0.36 -8.05 -13.46
CA ARG A 22 -1.58 -7.81 -12.69
C ARG A 22 -1.84 -8.93 -11.69
N GLY A 23 -1.84 -10.17 -12.12
CA GLY A 23 -2.03 -11.31 -11.23
C GLY A 23 -0.91 -11.48 -10.20
N ALA A 24 0.31 -10.99 -10.46
CA ALA A 24 1.36 -10.92 -9.46
C ALA A 24 1.04 -9.86 -8.39
N CYS A 25 0.58 -8.67 -8.79
CA CYS A 25 0.17 -7.61 -7.86
C CYS A 25 -1.02 -8.03 -7.00
N GLU A 26 -2.06 -8.63 -7.60
CA GLU A 26 -3.25 -9.11 -6.88
C GLU A 26 -2.90 -10.13 -5.79
N ARG A 27 -1.93 -11.01 -6.04
CA ARG A 27 -1.45 -11.98 -5.04
C ARG A 27 -0.69 -11.34 -3.87
N GLU A 28 -0.20 -10.12 -4.02
CA GLU A 28 0.49 -9.38 -2.97
C GLU A 28 -0.43 -8.37 -2.23
N GLU A 29 -1.74 -8.41 -2.43
CA GLU A 29 -2.71 -7.51 -1.80
C GLU A 29 -2.52 -7.41 -0.28
N ARG A 30 -2.44 -8.56 0.40
CA ARG A 30 -2.20 -8.60 1.85
C ARG A 30 -0.88 -7.96 2.25
N ALA A 31 0.17 -8.19 1.47
CA ALA A 31 1.47 -7.60 1.75
C ALA A 31 1.46 -6.08 1.55
N ILE A 32 0.73 -5.57 0.55
CA ILE A 32 0.57 -4.14 0.33
C ILE A 32 -0.09 -3.47 1.54
N VAL A 33 -1.21 -4.05 2.03
CA VAL A 33 -1.91 -3.55 3.22
C VAL A 33 -0.99 -3.60 4.45
N GLU A 34 -0.31 -4.71 4.66
CA GLU A 34 0.56 -4.91 5.83
C GLU A 34 1.76 -3.94 5.83
N LEU A 35 2.39 -3.73 4.68
CA LEU A 35 3.47 -2.75 4.55
C LEU A 35 3.01 -1.33 4.92
N ASN A 36 1.82 -0.92 4.49
CA ASN A 36 1.28 0.38 4.89
C ASN A 36 0.93 0.43 6.38
N ARG A 37 0.35 -0.64 6.95
CA ARG A 37 0.09 -0.71 8.40
C ARG A 37 1.37 -0.58 9.22
N LEU A 38 2.41 -1.32 8.87
CA LEU A 38 3.72 -1.25 9.54
C LEU A 38 4.34 0.14 9.44
N GLN A 39 4.18 0.81 8.30
CA GLN A 39 4.60 2.18 8.09
C GLN A 39 3.87 3.14 9.02
N LEU A 40 2.52 3.06 9.10
CA LEU A 40 1.72 3.86 10.02
C LEU A 40 2.03 3.57 11.49
N GLN A 41 2.34 2.33 11.84
CA GLN A 41 2.80 1.97 13.19
C GLN A 41 4.12 2.60 13.58
N ARG A 42 4.96 2.97 12.61
CA ARG A 42 6.20 3.74 12.82
C ARG A 42 5.97 5.25 12.82
N GLY A 43 4.73 5.70 12.67
CA GLY A 43 4.39 7.11 12.57
C GLY A 43 4.72 7.75 11.24
N LEU A 44 4.96 6.96 10.18
CA LEU A 44 5.37 7.44 8.86
C LEU A 44 4.20 7.53 7.89
N ASN A 45 4.18 8.59 7.08
CA ASN A 45 3.29 8.73 5.93
C ASN A 45 3.85 8.01 4.68
N ALA A 46 3.16 8.07 3.56
CA ALA A 46 3.60 7.42 2.32
C ALA A 46 4.85 8.04 1.66
N GLU A 47 5.30 9.19 2.13
CA GLU A 47 6.56 9.84 1.73
C GLU A 47 7.72 9.46 2.66
N GLY A 48 7.45 8.67 3.71
CA GLY A 48 8.44 8.27 4.70
C GLY A 48 8.72 9.34 5.76
N GLU A 49 7.86 10.35 5.86
CA GLU A 49 7.98 11.44 6.81
C GLU A 49 7.17 11.17 8.07
N LEU A 50 7.63 11.70 9.21
CA LEU A 50 6.88 11.62 10.46
C LEU A 50 5.57 12.40 10.37
N MET A 51 4.44 11.73 10.57
CA MET A 51 3.13 12.36 10.63
C MET A 51 3.07 13.39 11.76
N ASN A 52 2.69 14.63 11.42
CA ASN A 52 2.62 15.77 12.34
C ASN A 52 3.94 16.01 13.13
N GLY A 53 5.09 15.80 12.49
CA GLY A 53 6.39 15.93 13.14
C GLY A 53 6.66 14.88 14.22
N GLY A 54 5.89 13.81 14.27
CA GLY A 54 6.00 12.73 15.27
C GLY A 54 5.19 12.96 16.54
N GLU A 55 4.53 14.11 16.71
CA GLU A 55 3.91 14.48 17.99
C GLU A 55 2.39 14.65 17.89
N TYR A 56 1.69 14.23 18.92
CA TYR A 56 0.29 14.60 19.15
C TYR A 56 0.21 15.97 19.85
N SER A 57 -0.85 16.73 19.61
CA SER A 57 -1.13 17.90 20.46
C SER A 57 -1.30 17.47 21.92
N ASP A 58 -0.89 18.33 22.87
CA ASP A 58 -0.93 18.04 24.32
C ASP A 58 -2.29 17.53 24.78
N LYS A 59 -3.37 18.17 24.31
CA LYS A 59 -4.75 17.79 24.63
C LYS A 59 -5.07 16.38 24.15
N TYR A 60 -4.67 16.03 22.93
CA TYR A 60 -4.94 14.72 22.36
C TYR A 60 -4.02 13.64 22.96
N ALA A 61 -2.77 13.96 23.23
CA ALA A 61 -1.85 13.09 23.94
C ALA A 61 -2.37 12.75 25.35
N ALA A 62 -2.91 13.74 26.10
CA ALA A 62 -3.54 13.50 27.39
C ALA A 62 -4.79 12.60 27.29
N PHE A 63 -5.61 12.77 26.24
CA PHE A 63 -6.74 11.88 25.97
C PHE A 63 -6.27 10.46 25.69
N ARG A 64 -5.25 10.27 24.84
CA ARG A 64 -4.72 8.94 24.50
C ARG A 64 -4.15 8.24 25.73
N ARG A 65 -3.35 8.95 26.57
CA ARG A 65 -2.81 8.38 27.83
C ARG A 65 -3.93 7.89 28.76
N ARG A 66 -5.05 8.62 28.88
CA ARG A 66 -6.21 8.17 29.66
C ARG A 66 -6.86 6.90 29.12
N LYS A 67 -6.70 6.64 27.81
CA LYS A 67 -7.17 5.40 27.14
C LYS A 67 -6.14 4.28 27.16
N GLY A 68 -4.98 4.47 27.79
CA GLY A 68 -3.89 3.50 27.77
C GLY A 68 -3.21 3.35 26.41
N LEU A 69 -3.38 4.34 25.51
CA LEU A 69 -2.82 4.31 24.16
C LEU A 69 -1.45 5.00 24.14
N PRO A 70 -0.49 4.50 23.36
CA PRO A 70 0.84 5.08 23.24
C PRO A 70 0.77 6.49 22.65
N THR A 71 1.76 7.33 23.00
CA THR A 71 1.85 8.74 22.59
C THR A 71 3.26 9.15 22.16
N ASP A 72 4.15 8.20 21.98
CA ASP A 72 5.55 8.40 21.59
C ASP A 72 5.69 8.91 20.15
N HIS A 73 4.74 8.58 19.29
CA HIS A 73 4.58 9.15 17.95
C HIS A 73 3.12 9.02 17.46
N VAL A 74 2.83 9.52 16.26
CA VAL A 74 1.47 9.49 15.69
C VAL A 74 1.23 8.15 15.02
N TYR A 75 0.35 7.33 15.59
CA TYR A 75 0.03 5.98 15.07
C TYR A 75 -1.17 5.92 14.14
N LEU A 76 -2.02 6.93 14.09
CA LEU A 76 -3.35 6.87 13.48
C LEU A 76 -4.18 5.65 13.91
N LEU A 77 -3.91 5.16 15.12
CA LEU A 77 -4.61 4.04 15.73
C LEU A 77 -5.37 4.54 16.96
N LEU A 78 -6.69 4.55 16.91
CA LEU A 78 -7.56 4.83 18.07
C LEU A 78 -8.41 3.62 18.41
N SER A 79 -9.29 3.19 17.51
CA SER A 79 -10.11 1.98 17.60
C SER A 79 -9.58 0.83 16.75
N GLY A 80 -8.75 1.13 15.75
CA GLY A 80 -8.28 0.17 14.76
C GLY A 80 -9.05 0.21 13.44
N ASP A 81 -10.28 0.74 13.44
CA ASP A 81 -11.21 0.67 12.30
C ASP A 81 -10.59 1.14 10.98
N LEU A 82 -9.80 2.24 11.01
CA LEU A 82 -9.13 2.75 9.82
C LEU A 82 -8.16 1.71 9.24
N GLN A 83 -7.34 1.09 10.08
CA GLN A 83 -6.36 0.11 9.65
C GLN A 83 -7.00 -1.24 9.31
N ASP A 84 -8.01 -1.64 10.06
CA ASP A 84 -8.73 -2.91 9.83
C ASP A 84 -9.58 -2.85 8.55
N GLY A 85 -10.11 -1.67 8.21
CA GLY A 85 -10.85 -1.42 6.98
C GLY A 85 -9.99 -1.29 5.73
N MET A 86 -8.65 -1.33 5.84
CA MET A 86 -7.76 -1.18 4.69
C MET A 86 -7.88 -2.31 3.70
N ARG A 87 -7.94 -1.96 2.42
CA ARG A 87 -7.91 -2.87 1.27
C ARG A 87 -7.22 -2.22 0.09
N VAL A 88 -6.89 -3.04 -0.90
CA VAL A 88 -6.35 -2.60 -2.19
C VAL A 88 -7.45 -2.59 -3.24
N GLU A 89 -7.55 -1.50 -3.99
CA GLU A 89 -8.39 -1.42 -5.18
C GLU A 89 -7.50 -1.38 -6.42
N PHE A 90 -7.62 -2.40 -7.28
CA PHE A 90 -6.83 -2.52 -8.50
C PHE A 90 -7.51 -1.80 -9.66
N GLY A 91 -6.82 -0.82 -10.25
CA GLY A 91 -7.19 -0.14 -11.49
C GLY A 91 -6.56 -0.78 -12.73
N GLU A 92 -6.69 -0.09 -13.87
CA GLU A 92 -6.10 -0.56 -15.15
C GLU A 92 -4.57 -0.52 -15.12
N THR A 93 -3.98 0.52 -14.56
CA THR A 93 -2.54 0.81 -14.61
C THR A 93 -1.84 0.76 -13.24
N GLY A 94 -2.55 0.44 -12.16
CA GLY A 94 -2.00 0.46 -10.82
C GLY A 94 -3.00 0.01 -9.76
N PHE A 95 -2.71 0.38 -8.52
CA PHE A 95 -3.60 0.12 -7.39
C PHE A 95 -3.67 1.33 -6.47
N SER A 96 -4.73 1.40 -5.68
CA SER A 96 -4.91 2.37 -4.60
C SER A 96 -5.14 1.63 -3.28
N LEU A 97 -4.57 2.15 -2.20
CA LEU A 97 -4.94 1.77 -0.84
C LEU A 97 -6.11 2.65 -0.39
N VAL A 98 -7.14 2.02 0.15
CA VAL A 98 -8.35 2.67 0.66
C VAL A 98 -8.76 2.02 1.97
N SER A 99 -9.65 2.67 2.72
CA SER A 99 -10.27 2.09 3.91
C SER A 99 -11.79 2.18 3.83
N SER A 100 -12.49 1.24 4.45
CA SER A 100 -13.94 1.30 4.64
C SER A 100 -14.36 2.18 5.83
N ASP A 101 -13.41 2.69 6.62
CA ASP A 101 -13.70 3.61 7.72
C ASP A 101 -14.26 4.95 7.18
N TRP A 102 -15.21 5.53 7.92
CA TRP A 102 -15.81 6.83 7.56
C TRP A 102 -14.79 7.97 7.45
N LYS A 103 -13.60 7.83 8.07
CA LYS A 103 -12.51 8.81 7.98
C LYS A 103 -11.78 8.77 6.64
N GLN A 104 -12.12 7.83 5.75
CA GLN A 104 -11.57 7.77 4.40
C GLN A 104 -11.69 9.11 3.67
N TRP A 105 -12.81 9.84 3.85
CA TRP A 105 -13.01 11.13 3.23
C TRP A 105 -11.92 12.18 3.58
N MET A 106 -11.35 12.12 4.79
CA MET A 106 -10.25 13.02 5.18
C MET A 106 -8.97 12.71 4.41
N VAL A 107 -8.71 11.43 4.17
CA VAL A 107 -7.57 10.97 3.38
C VAL A 107 -7.72 11.37 1.93
N ASP A 108 -8.92 11.20 1.37
CA ASP A 108 -9.24 11.59 0.00
C ASP A 108 -9.11 13.09 -0.19
N TYR A 109 -9.64 13.88 0.74
CA TYR A 109 -9.50 15.33 0.73
C TYR A 109 -8.02 15.76 0.75
N THR A 110 -7.20 15.13 1.59
CA THR A 110 -5.76 15.44 1.68
C THR A 110 -5.04 15.10 0.37
N ARG A 111 -5.39 13.96 -0.25
CA ARG A 111 -4.84 13.54 -1.54
C ARG A 111 -5.19 14.50 -2.67
N GLU A 112 -6.42 15.01 -2.69
CA GLU A 112 -6.91 15.91 -3.75
C GLU A 112 -6.41 17.33 -3.60
N THR A 113 -6.31 17.82 -2.37
CA THR A 113 -6.03 19.24 -2.10
C THR A 113 -4.60 19.51 -1.63
N GLY A 114 -3.84 18.47 -1.27
CA GLY A 114 -2.53 18.59 -0.65
C GLY A 114 -2.56 19.22 0.75
N SER A 115 -3.75 19.38 1.34
CA SER A 115 -3.94 19.99 2.65
C SER A 115 -4.98 19.26 3.49
N TRP A 116 -4.85 19.33 4.80
CA TRP A 116 -5.83 18.74 5.71
C TRP A 116 -7.13 19.54 5.72
N PRO A 117 -8.30 18.88 5.94
CA PRO A 117 -9.59 19.59 5.99
C PRO A 117 -9.60 20.76 6.97
N PRO A 118 -10.28 21.86 6.64
CA PRO A 118 -10.36 23.04 7.51
C PRO A 118 -10.81 22.69 8.93
N GLY A 119 -10.12 23.24 9.94
CA GLY A 119 -10.39 22.98 11.35
C GLY A 119 -9.61 21.81 11.97
N ASN A 120 -9.00 20.95 11.17
CA ASN A 120 -8.08 19.91 11.62
C ASN A 120 -6.64 20.37 11.36
N LYS A 121 -5.82 20.46 12.39
CA LYS A 121 -4.46 20.98 12.30
C LYS A 121 -3.32 19.95 12.25
N PRO A 122 -3.49 18.64 12.46
CA PRO A 122 -2.36 17.75 12.31
C PRO A 122 -2.02 17.61 10.82
N HIS A 123 -0.75 17.80 10.49
CA HIS A 123 -0.25 17.60 9.13
C HIS A 123 0.27 16.16 9.00
N TYR A 124 -0.57 15.28 8.47
CA TYR A 124 -0.20 13.86 8.34
C TYR A 124 0.45 13.54 6.98
N GLY A 125 0.30 14.39 5.99
CA GLY A 125 0.68 14.07 4.61
C GLY A 125 -0.18 12.92 4.03
N PRO A 126 0.26 12.29 2.93
CA PRO A 126 -0.45 11.16 2.35
C PRO A 126 -0.34 9.93 3.26
N VAL A 127 -1.46 9.54 3.85
CA VAL A 127 -1.55 8.41 4.80
C VAL A 127 -1.51 7.06 4.08
N PHE A 128 -2.25 6.93 2.98
CA PHE A 128 -2.31 5.70 2.20
C PHE A 128 -1.30 5.72 1.06
N GLY A 129 -0.46 4.73 1.05
CA GLY A 129 0.61 4.55 0.10
C GLY A 129 1.84 3.93 0.76
N LEU A 130 2.83 3.60 -0.02
CA LEU A 130 4.04 2.97 0.45
C LEU A 130 5.22 3.93 0.34
N ASP A 131 6.00 4.05 1.39
CA ASP A 131 7.29 4.72 1.37
C ASP A 131 8.29 4.00 0.45
N GLU A 132 9.44 4.59 0.21
CA GLU A 132 10.43 4.04 -0.72
C GLU A 132 10.91 2.64 -0.28
N THR A 133 11.11 2.42 1.00
CA THR A 133 11.54 1.12 1.55
C THR A 133 10.48 0.05 1.32
N SER A 134 9.23 0.35 1.64
CA SER A 134 8.09 -0.55 1.45
C SER A 134 7.84 -0.84 -0.03
N ARG A 135 7.99 0.18 -0.90
CA ARG A 135 7.94 0.00 -2.36
C ARG A 135 9.04 -0.92 -2.87
N GLY A 136 10.27 -0.76 -2.38
CA GLY A 136 11.38 -1.63 -2.72
C GLY A 136 11.10 -3.10 -2.39
N MET A 137 10.59 -3.36 -1.19
CA MET A 137 10.18 -4.71 -0.77
C MET A 137 9.05 -5.28 -1.64
N LEU A 138 8.04 -4.48 -1.95
CA LEU A 138 6.93 -4.90 -2.81
C LEU A 138 7.40 -5.21 -4.24
N VAL A 139 8.23 -4.35 -4.82
CA VAL A 139 8.80 -4.56 -6.18
C VAL A 139 9.59 -5.87 -6.24
N TRP A 140 10.39 -6.17 -5.22
CA TRP A 140 11.10 -7.44 -5.16
C TRP A 140 10.15 -8.64 -5.16
N ARG A 141 9.11 -8.63 -4.32
CA ARG A 141 8.09 -9.69 -4.26
C ARG A 141 7.35 -9.87 -5.60
N ILE A 142 6.95 -8.75 -6.22
CA ILE A 142 6.27 -8.77 -7.52
C ILE A 142 7.17 -9.36 -8.61
N ARG A 143 8.46 -8.99 -8.65
CA ARG A 143 9.44 -9.56 -9.59
C ARG A 143 9.54 -11.07 -9.48
N GLU A 144 9.60 -11.61 -8.27
CA GLU A 144 9.60 -13.05 -8.03
C GLU A 144 8.35 -13.73 -8.60
N ARG A 145 7.16 -13.16 -8.33
CA ARG A 145 5.88 -13.67 -8.85
C ARG A 145 5.78 -13.59 -10.38
N VAL A 146 6.24 -12.50 -10.97
CA VAL A 146 6.27 -12.33 -12.44
C VAL A 146 7.21 -13.36 -13.06
N SER A 147 8.40 -13.54 -12.50
CA SER A 147 9.38 -14.54 -12.97
C SER A 147 8.81 -15.96 -12.93
N GLU A 148 8.12 -16.30 -11.84
CA GLU A 148 7.39 -17.58 -11.72
C GLU A 148 6.26 -17.71 -12.78
N GLY A 149 5.47 -16.67 -12.96
CA GLY A 149 4.40 -16.63 -13.96
C GLY A 149 4.91 -16.83 -15.39
N ILE A 150 6.02 -16.18 -15.74
CA ILE A 150 6.70 -16.35 -17.03
C ILE A 150 7.21 -17.78 -17.20
N ARG A 151 7.91 -18.30 -16.19
CA ARG A 151 8.46 -19.67 -16.20
C ARG A 151 7.34 -20.70 -16.41
N ASN A 152 6.24 -20.58 -15.67
CA ASN A 152 5.11 -21.49 -15.80
C ASN A 152 4.52 -21.47 -17.21
N ARG A 153 4.34 -20.30 -17.82
CA ARG A 153 3.85 -20.18 -19.18
C ARG A 153 4.80 -20.75 -20.24
N LEU A 154 6.09 -20.60 -20.04
CA LEU A 154 7.10 -21.20 -20.91
C LEU A 154 7.15 -22.73 -20.80
N LEU A 155 6.86 -23.30 -19.62
CA LEU A 155 6.88 -24.72 -19.34
C LEU A 155 5.57 -25.45 -19.65
N GLN A 156 4.40 -24.80 -19.51
CA GLN A 156 3.07 -25.37 -19.70
C GLN A 156 2.69 -25.66 -21.17
N GLY A 157 3.64 -25.78 -22.05
CA GLY A 157 3.42 -26.14 -23.45
C GLY A 157 3.71 -27.63 -23.73
N ARG A 158 3.33 -28.53 -22.80
CA ARG A 158 3.30 -29.97 -23.10
C ARG A 158 1.92 -30.39 -23.53
#